data_d66863345533b44fe0b14e1b8010e230
#
_entry.id   d66863345533b44fe0b14e1b8010e230
#
_cell.length_a   1.000
_cell.length_b   1.000
_cell.length_c   1.000
_cell.angle_alpha   90.00
_cell.angle_beta   90.00
_cell.angle_gamma   90.00
#
_symmetry.space_group_name_H-M   'P 1'
#
loop_
_entity.id
_entity.type
_entity.pdbx_description
1 polymer ?
#
loop_
_entity_poly.entity_id
_entity_poly.type
_entity_poly.pdbx_seq_one_letter_code
_entity_poly.pdbx_strand_id
1 'polypeptide(L)'
;IISNSEEETKLIGRKFAKGLKNGDVIVLTGDLGSGKTKFTEGVLQFFGLENEISSPTFNIVNEYVKEDVNVYHFDVYRLEDEDEFYAIGGEEYFEKGICLIEWGEMIEHALPNKYIQISFSRNLEDENLREIVIEEINK
;
A
#
# COMPACT_ATOMS: atom_id res chain seq x y z
N ILE A 1 -3.40 -14.30 8.02
CA ILE A 1 -3.58 -14.92 6.70
C ILE A 1 -2.22 -15.42 6.21
N ILE A 2 -2.20 -16.65 5.75
CA ILE A 2 -0.97 -17.24 5.19
C ILE A 2 -1.08 -17.32 3.68
N SER A 3 -0.04 -16.86 2.99
CA SER A 3 0.07 -16.97 1.54
C SER A 3 1.22 -17.92 1.21
N ASN A 4 0.97 -18.87 0.32
CA ASN A 4 1.95 -19.89 -0.07
C ASN A 4 2.67 -19.55 -1.38
N SER A 5 2.29 -18.48 -2.05
CA SER A 5 2.88 -18.12 -3.34
C SER A 5 2.62 -16.65 -3.65
N GLU A 6 3.33 -16.14 -4.67
CA GLU A 6 3.10 -14.79 -5.16
C GLU A 6 1.69 -14.64 -5.71
N GLU A 7 1.17 -15.68 -6.36
CA GLU A 7 -0.18 -15.67 -6.91
C GLU A 7 -1.24 -15.61 -5.81
N GLU A 8 -1.02 -16.33 -4.70
CA GLU A 8 -1.92 -16.23 -3.55
C GLU A 8 -1.89 -14.84 -2.94
N THR A 9 -0.70 -14.22 -2.85
CA THR A 9 -0.58 -12.86 -2.32
C THR A 9 -1.37 -11.87 -3.17
N LYS A 10 -1.30 -12.00 -4.50
CA LYS A 10 -2.11 -11.18 -5.40
C LYS A 10 -3.61 -11.41 -5.19
N LEU A 11 -4.01 -12.67 -5.02
CA LEU A 11 -5.40 -13.01 -4.78
C LEU A 11 -5.92 -12.39 -3.49
N ILE A 12 -5.11 -12.41 -2.45
CA ILE A 12 -5.44 -11.79 -1.17
C ILE A 12 -5.62 -10.28 -1.36
N GLY A 13 -4.73 -9.65 -2.14
CA GLY A 13 -4.84 -8.23 -2.46
C GLY A 13 -6.14 -7.91 -3.21
N ARG A 14 -6.51 -8.73 -4.19
CA ARG A 14 -7.76 -8.54 -4.92
C ARG A 14 -8.99 -8.67 -4.01
N LYS A 15 -8.99 -9.65 -3.12
CA LYS A 15 -10.09 -9.83 -2.18
C LYS A 15 -10.19 -8.68 -1.19
N PHE A 16 -9.05 -8.22 -0.70
CA PHE A 16 -8.99 -7.09 0.22
C PHE A 16 -9.54 -5.83 -0.43
N ALA A 17 -9.23 -5.61 -1.71
CA ALA A 17 -9.64 -4.43 -2.44
C ALA A 17 -11.16 -4.27 -2.55
N LYS A 18 -11.92 -5.37 -2.46
CA LYS A 18 -13.39 -5.32 -2.55
C LYS A 18 -14.02 -4.40 -1.52
N GLY A 19 -13.38 -4.24 -0.36
CA GLY A 19 -13.89 -3.39 0.71
C GLY A 19 -13.34 -1.97 0.72
N LEU A 20 -12.47 -1.64 -0.23
CA LEU A 20 -11.82 -0.33 -0.26
C LEU A 20 -12.65 0.72 -0.98
N LYS A 21 -12.57 1.95 -0.47
CA LYS A 21 -13.24 3.11 -1.06
C LYS A 21 -12.32 4.32 -0.96
N ASN A 22 -12.60 5.35 -1.75
CA ASN A 22 -11.85 6.60 -1.67
C ASN A 22 -11.89 7.14 -0.24
N GLY A 23 -10.73 7.54 0.26
CA GLY A 23 -10.57 7.99 1.63
C GLY A 23 -9.91 6.95 2.54
N ASP A 24 -9.81 5.70 2.09
CA ASP A 24 -9.13 4.67 2.87
C ASP A 24 -7.61 4.81 2.75
N VAL A 25 -6.92 4.70 3.88
CA VAL A 25 -5.47 4.76 3.95
C VAL A 25 -4.95 3.43 4.45
N ILE A 26 -4.07 2.81 3.68
CA ILE A 26 -3.49 1.51 3.99
C ILE A 26 -1.97 1.64 4.06
N VAL A 27 -1.40 1.27 5.20
CA VAL A 27 0.05 1.26 5.41
C VAL A 27 0.56 -0.17 5.27
N LEU A 28 1.50 -0.38 4.36
CA LEU A 28 2.10 -1.69 4.09
C LEU A 28 3.48 -1.74 4.72
N THR A 29 3.70 -2.67 5.63
CA THR A 29 4.98 -2.84 6.30
C THR A 29 5.55 -4.24 6.07
N GLY A 30 6.86 -4.34 6.08
CA GLY A 30 7.54 -5.62 5.89
C GLY A 30 8.82 -5.45 5.10
N ASP A 31 9.65 -6.46 5.15
CA ASP A 31 10.94 -6.45 4.46
C ASP A 31 10.79 -6.53 2.94
N LEU A 32 11.87 -6.16 2.24
CA LEU A 32 11.95 -6.35 0.80
C LEU A 32 11.67 -7.82 0.46
N GLY A 33 10.84 -8.03 -0.56
CA GLY A 33 10.50 -9.38 -0.99
C GLY A 33 9.47 -10.08 -0.12
N SER A 34 8.85 -9.38 0.83
CA SER A 34 7.85 -9.98 1.74
C SER A 34 6.46 -10.10 1.13
N GLY A 35 6.25 -9.56 -0.07
CA GLY A 35 4.96 -9.66 -0.75
C GLY A 35 4.19 -8.36 -0.92
N LYS A 36 4.72 -7.24 -0.46
CA LYS A 36 4.05 -5.94 -0.56
C LYS A 36 3.72 -5.58 -2.00
N THR A 37 4.66 -5.78 -2.91
CA THR A 37 4.48 -5.48 -4.34
C THR A 37 3.39 -6.33 -4.95
N LYS A 38 3.40 -7.63 -4.66
CA LYS A 38 2.40 -8.55 -5.22
C LYS A 38 1.01 -8.27 -4.67
N PHE A 39 0.92 -7.94 -3.40
CA PHE A 39 -0.35 -7.52 -2.79
C PHE A 39 -0.89 -6.26 -3.50
N THR A 40 -0.03 -5.28 -3.70
CA THR A 40 -0.41 -4.03 -4.38
C THR A 40 -0.87 -4.32 -5.81
N GLU A 41 -0.16 -5.19 -6.54
CA GLU A 41 -0.58 -5.61 -7.87
C GLU A 41 -2.00 -6.19 -7.86
N GLY A 42 -2.30 -7.01 -6.84
CA GLY A 42 -3.62 -7.59 -6.69
C GLY A 42 -4.71 -6.54 -6.47
N VAL A 43 -4.43 -5.55 -5.63
CA VAL A 43 -5.35 -4.43 -5.39
C VAL A 43 -5.61 -3.69 -6.70
N LEU A 44 -4.56 -3.37 -7.44
CA LEU A 44 -4.69 -2.67 -8.72
C LEU A 44 -5.47 -3.49 -9.74
N GLN A 45 -5.25 -4.80 -9.78
CA GLN A 45 -5.99 -5.69 -10.67
C GLN A 45 -7.50 -5.66 -10.39
N PHE A 46 -7.88 -5.61 -9.12
CA PHE A 46 -9.28 -5.54 -8.76
C PHE A 46 -9.97 -4.31 -9.36
N PHE A 47 -9.26 -3.18 -9.36
CA PHE A 47 -9.80 -1.93 -9.91
C PHE A 47 -9.55 -1.75 -11.40
N GLY A 48 -8.90 -2.73 -12.05
CA GLY A 48 -8.59 -2.64 -13.47
C GLY A 48 -7.49 -1.65 -13.81
N LEU A 49 -6.59 -1.40 -12.87
CA LEU A 49 -5.53 -0.40 -13.00
C LEU A 49 -4.14 -0.99 -13.22
N GLU A 50 -4.01 -2.30 -13.36
CA GLU A 50 -2.72 -2.98 -13.47
C GLU A 50 -1.90 -2.56 -14.69
N ASN A 51 -2.56 -2.06 -15.73
CA ASN A 51 -1.87 -1.62 -16.95
C ASN A 51 -1.55 -0.12 -16.96
N GLU A 52 -1.96 0.57 -15.90
CA GLU A 52 -1.73 2.02 -15.77
C GLU A 52 -0.41 2.32 -15.06
N ILE A 53 0.41 1.30 -14.82
CA ILE A 53 1.64 1.44 -14.04
C ILE A 53 2.65 2.31 -14.78
N SER A 54 2.89 3.50 -14.26
CA SER A 54 4.02 4.31 -14.65
C SER A 54 5.20 3.92 -13.78
N SER A 55 6.38 3.80 -14.37
CA SER A 55 7.57 3.44 -13.60
C SER A 55 7.91 4.56 -12.61
N PRO A 56 8.02 4.27 -11.31
CA PRO A 56 8.17 5.29 -10.29
C PRO A 56 9.61 5.67 -9.99
N THR A 57 10.51 5.59 -10.94
CA THR A 57 11.95 5.69 -10.67
C THR A 57 12.35 6.95 -9.90
N PHE A 58 11.57 8.03 -10.00
CA PHE A 58 11.85 9.27 -9.32
C PHE A 58 10.66 9.86 -8.58
N ASN A 59 9.52 9.15 -8.59
CA ASN A 59 8.31 9.65 -7.96
C ASN A 59 8.07 8.97 -6.61
N ILE A 60 7.70 9.78 -5.62
CA ILE A 60 7.32 9.27 -4.30
C ILE A 60 5.92 8.70 -4.34
N VAL A 61 5.06 9.23 -5.21
CA VAL A 61 3.68 8.75 -5.37
C VAL A 61 3.39 8.40 -6.81
N ASN A 62 2.77 7.24 -7.02
CA ASN A 62 2.23 6.81 -8.30
C ASN A 62 0.72 6.97 -8.26
N GLU A 63 0.18 7.66 -9.23
CA GLU A 63 -1.25 7.93 -9.33
C GLU A 63 -1.89 7.02 -10.36
N TYR A 64 -2.93 6.28 -9.94
CA TYR A 64 -3.72 5.41 -10.80
C TYR A 64 -5.15 5.93 -10.77
N VAL A 65 -5.60 6.56 -11.85
CA VAL A 65 -6.89 7.20 -11.91
C VAL A 65 -7.78 6.52 -12.93
N LYS A 66 -8.99 6.15 -12.53
CA LYS A 66 -9.97 5.56 -13.43
C LYS A 66 -11.38 5.90 -12.93
N GLU A 67 -12.14 6.64 -13.75
CA GLU A 67 -13.52 7.03 -13.48
C GLU A 67 -13.80 7.44 -12.02
N ASP A 68 -14.33 6.51 -11.22
CA ASP A 68 -14.75 6.79 -9.85
C ASP A 68 -13.73 6.41 -8.78
N VAL A 69 -12.60 5.81 -9.18
CA VAL A 69 -11.61 5.32 -8.23
C VAL A 69 -10.24 5.90 -8.53
N ASN A 70 -9.63 6.46 -7.49
CA ASN A 70 -8.26 6.93 -7.54
C ASN A 70 -7.45 6.11 -6.54
N VAL A 71 -6.34 5.53 -6.99
CA VAL A 71 -5.41 4.81 -6.12
C VAL A 71 -4.07 5.52 -6.16
N TYR A 72 -3.54 5.85 -4.99
CA TYR A 72 -2.25 6.51 -4.87
C TYR A 72 -1.31 5.57 -4.11
N HIS A 73 -0.23 5.17 -4.78
CA HIS A 73 0.77 4.28 -4.18
C HIS A 73 2.00 5.09 -3.81
N PHE A 74 2.27 5.21 -2.52
CA PHE A 74 3.38 5.98 -1.99
C PHE A 74 4.52 5.06 -1.58
N ASP A 75 5.75 5.46 -1.92
CA ASP A 75 6.94 4.89 -1.36
C ASP A 75 7.71 6.05 -0.70
N VAL A 76 7.54 6.18 0.62
CA VAL A 76 8.11 7.31 1.36
C VAL A 76 9.48 7.01 1.94
N TYR A 77 10.07 5.87 1.61
CA TYR A 77 11.40 5.51 2.07
C TYR A 77 12.47 6.54 1.70
N ARG A 78 12.30 7.19 0.55
CA ARG A 78 13.25 8.17 0.02
C ARG A 78 13.13 9.55 0.65
N LEU A 79 12.11 9.77 1.46
CA LEU A 79 11.94 11.04 2.14
C LEU A 79 12.93 11.11 3.31
N GLU A 80 13.53 12.29 3.51
CA GLU A 80 14.44 12.47 4.63
C GLU A 80 13.67 12.66 5.94
N ASP A 81 12.50 13.30 5.88
CA ASP A 81 11.66 13.53 7.05
C ASP A 81 10.21 13.77 6.65
N GLU A 82 9.36 13.96 7.66
CA GLU A 82 7.94 14.20 7.44
C GLU A 82 7.66 15.54 6.76
N ASP A 83 8.54 16.53 6.94
CA ASP A 83 8.35 17.84 6.33
C ASP A 83 8.37 17.74 4.81
N GLU A 84 9.16 16.83 4.24
CA GLU A 84 9.16 16.60 2.80
C GLU A 84 7.82 16.05 2.32
N PHE A 85 7.18 15.20 3.13
CA PHE A 85 5.86 14.66 2.79
C PHE A 85 4.83 15.79 2.72
N TYR A 86 4.84 16.69 3.69
CA TYR A 86 3.95 17.84 3.67
C TYR A 86 4.27 18.79 2.51
N ALA A 87 5.55 18.95 2.20
CA ALA A 87 5.97 19.84 1.11
C ALA A 87 5.44 19.42 -0.26
N ILE A 88 5.25 18.11 -0.48
CA ILE A 88 4.67 17.60 -1.73
C ILE A 88 3.15 17.52 -1.67
N GLY A 89 2.53 18.00 -0.59
CA GLY A 89 1.08 17.94 -0.43
C GLY A 89 0.56 16.54 -0.16
N GLY A 90 1.38 15.67 0.44
CA GLY A 90 1.04 14.26 0.62
C GLY A 90 -0.26 14.01 1.37
N GLU A 91 -0.54 14.83 2.41
CA GLU A 91 -1.75 14.68 3.21
C GLU A 91 -3.02 14.97 2.43
N GLU A 92 -2.92 15.73 1.36
CA GLU A 92 -4.09 16.05 0.53
C GLU A 92 -4.62 14.82 -0.22
N TYR A 93 -3.76 13.84 -0.48
CA TYR A 93 -4.17 12.62 -1.17
C TYR A 93 -5.08 11.74 -0.33
N PHE A 94 -5.00 11.84 1.00
CA PHE A 94 -5.76 10.96 1.88
C PHE A 94 -7.27 11.06 1.68
N GLU A 95 -7.77 12.21 1.25
CA GLU A 95 -9.20 12.41 1.02
C GLU A 95 -9.60 12.18 -0.43
N LYS A 96 -8.63 12.17 -1.35
CA LYS A 96 -8.90 12.07 -2.79
C LYS A 96 -9.13 10.66 -3.29
N GLY A 97 -8.56 9.67 -2.63
CA GLY A 97 -8.64 8.30 -3.11
C GLY A 97 -8.15 7.30 -2.10
N ILE A 98 -7.84 6.11 -2.59
CA ILE A 98 -7.29 5.03 -1.79
C ILE A 98 -5.77 5.20 -1.78
N CYS A 99 -5.17 5.30 -0.59
CA CYS A 99 -3.73 5.46 -0.44
C CYS A 99 -3.09 4.18 0.07
N LEU A 100 -2.13 3.67 -0.69
CA LEU A 100 -1.31 2.52 -0.30
C LEU A 100 0.09 3.08 -0.01
N ILE A 101 0.54 3.00 1.24
CA ILE A 101 1.78 3.64 1.68
C ILE A 101 2.78 2.62 2.15
N GLU A 102 3.92 2.52 1.45
CA GLU A 102 5.05 1.72 1.91
C GLU A 102 5.98 2.60 2.73
N TRP A 103 6.51 2.06 3.81
CA TRP A 103 7.38 2.76 4.75
C TRP A 103 6.63 3.87 5.50
N GLY A 104 5.36 3.63 5.83
CA GLY A 104 4.52 4.61 6.52
C GLY A 104 5.06 5.07 7.87
N GLU A 105 5.93 4.26 8.51
CA GLU A 105 6.57 4.64 9.76
C GLU A 105 7.46 5.88 9.61
N MET A 106 7.88 6.20 8.39
CA MET A 106 8.66 7.41 8.12
C MET A 106 7.81 8.68 8.21
N ILE A 107 6.50 8.54 8.14
CA ILE A 107 5.56 9.67 8.18
C ILE A 107 4.44 9.44 9.21
N GLU A 108 4.78 8.79 10.32
CA GLU A 108 3.80 8.39 11.34
C GLU A 108 2.89 9.54 11.79
N HIS A 109 3.43 10.72 12.02
CA HIS A 109 2.67 11.87 12.48
C HIS A 109 1.78 12.49 11.39
N ALA A 110 2.08 12.21 10.13
CA ALA A 110 1.27 12.69 9.01
C ALA A 110 0.08 11.78 8.72
N LEU A 111 0.10 10.55 9.23
CA LEU A 111 -0.97 9.58 8.98
C LEU A 111 -2.27 10.03 9.66
N PRO A 112 -3.44 9.71 9.06
CA PRO A 112 -4.71 10.03 9.69
C PRO A 112 -4.91 9.20 10.97
N ASN A 113 -5.89 9.58 11.80
CA ASN A 113 -6.18 8.88 13.04
C ASN A 113 -6.67 7.44 12.81
N LYS A 114 -7.28 7.20 11.67
CA LYS A 114 -7.76 5.86 11.30
C LYS A 114 -7.11 5.42 10.00
N TYR A 115 -6.47 4.28 10.04
CA TYR A 115 -5.91 3.67 8.85
C TYR A 115 -5.80 2.16 9.05
N ILE A 116 -5.57 1.45 7.98
CA ILE A 116 -5.39 0.00 8.02
C ILE A 116 -3.90 -0.28 7.86
N GLN A 117 -3.36 -1.09 8.76
CA GLN A 117 -1.96 -1.51 8.67
C GLN A 117 -1.90 -2.97 8.27
N ILE A 118 -1.16 -3.26 7.23
CA ILE A 118 -0.94 -4.62 6.75
C ILE A 118 0.54 -4.94 6.88
N SER A 119 0.83 -5.94 7.70
CA SER A 119 2.19 -6.38 7.98
C SER A 119 2.48 -7.67 7.25
N PHE A 120 3.59 -7.70 6.54
CA PHE A 120 4.03 -8.86 5.76
C PHE A 120 5.30 -9.42 6.38
N SER A 121 5.33 -10.72 6.64
CA SER A 121 6.54 -11.37 7.12
C SER A 121 6.80 -12.65 6.33
N ARG A 122 8.08 -12.93 6.12
CA ARG A 122 8.53 -14.14 5.43
C ARG A 122 8.73 -15.24 6.46
N ASN A 123 8.45 -16.49 6.06
CA ASN A 123 8.79 -17.62 6.88
C ASN A 123 10.28 -17.93 6.67
N LEU A 124 11.02 -18.06 7.76
CA LEU A 124 12.47 -18.34 7.69
C LEU A 124 12.78 -19.74 7.18
N GLU A 125 11.85 -20.66 7.32
CA GLU A 125 12.03 -22.04 6.89
C GLU A 125 11.54 -22.32 5.48
N ASP A 126 10.57 -21.52 5.00
CA ASP A 126 10.00 -21.67 3.66
C ASP A 126 9.88 -20.31 2.99
N GLU A 127 10.71 -20.07 1.99
CA GLU A 127 10.78 -18.80 1.29
C GLU A 127 9.50 -18.43 0.54
N ASN A 128 8.67 -19.42 0.22
CA ASN A 128 7.42 -19.18 -0.48
C ASN A 128 6.28 -18.82 0.46
N LEU A 129 6.44 -19.07 1.74
CA LEU A 129 5.41 -18.81 2.73
C LEU A 129 5.49 -17.40 3.26
N ARG A 130 4.34 -16.71 3.27
CA ARG A 130 4.22 -15.35 3.78
C ARG A 130 3.10 -15.29 4.80
N GLU A 131 3.30 -14.56 5.88
CA GLU A 131 2.23 -14.26 6.82
C GLU A 131 1.80 -12.81 6.64
N ILE A 132 0.49 -12.60 6.52
CA ILE A 132 -0.09 -11.28 6.28
C ILE A 132 -1.06 -10.98 7.42
N VAL A 133 -0.79 -9.91 8.16
CA VAL A 133 -1.62 -9.49 9.29
C VAL A 133 -2.26 -8.15 8.96
N ILE A 134 -3.58 -8.09 9.02
CA ILE A 134 -4.37 -6.89 8.72
C ILE A 134 -4.96 -6.35 10.01
N GLU A 135 -4.64 -5.11 10.34
CA GLU A 135 -5.10 -4.46 11.56
C GLU A 135 -5.71 -3.10 11.27
N GLU A 136 -6.81 -2.79 11.96
CA GLU A 136 -7.37 -1.45 11.92
C GLU A 136 -6.73 -0.63 13.04
N ILE A 137 -6.15 0.52 12.69
CA ILE A 137 -5.50 1.40 13.66
C ILE A 137 -6.42 2.60 13.90
N ASN A 138 -6.71 2.84 15.17
CA ASN A 138 -7.53 3.99 15.63
C ASN A 138 -6.74 4.70 16.73
N LYS A 139 -6.36 5.93 16.48
CA LYS A 139 -5.62 6.73 17.45
C LYS A 139 -6.49 7.79 18.09
#